data_af2e893883ecb2b3e6e19cb2230c9eed
#
_entry.id   af2e893883ecb2b3e6e19cb2230c9eed
#
_cell.length_a   1.000
_cell.length_b   1.000
_cell.length_c   1.000
_cell.angle_alpha   90.00
_cell.angle_beta   90.00
_cell.angle_gamma   90.00
#
_symmetry.space_group_name_H-M   'P 1'
#
loop_
_entity.id
_entity.type
_entity.pdbx_description
1 polymer ?
#
loop_
_entity_poly.entity_id
_entity_poly.type
_entity_poly.pdbx_seq_one_letter_code
_entity_poly.pdbx_strand_id
1 'polypeptide(L)' 'MNVLNYTQKLKHYPDVLTSDQAAEILNVSKQTLYMAIRNKELHAVKIGREYRIVKSKLIEMLVS' A
#
# COMPACT_ATOMS: atom_id res chain seq x y z
N MET A 1 17.27 -0.26 0.50
CA MET A 1 16.66 -0.40 -0.83
C MET A 1 16.24 0.95 -1.34
N ASN A 2 16.37 1.17 -2.64
CA ASN A 2 16.01 2.46 -3.17
C ASN A 2 14.64 2.42 -3.84
N VAL A 3 14.08 3.59 -4.10
CA VAL A 3 12.74 3.75 -4.66
C VAL A 3 12.62 3.09 -6.04
N LEU A 4 13.70 3.12 -6.83
CA LEU A 4 13.66 2.57 -8.18
C LEU A 4 13.33 1.08 -8.21
N ASN A 5 13.86 0.31 -7.24
CA ASN A 5 13.57 -1.12 -7.19
C ASN A 5 12.07 -1.38 -6.98
N TYR A 6 11.46 -0.64 -6.05
CA TYR A 6 10.02 -0.80 -5.81
C TYR A 6 9.20 -0.28 -6.97
N THR A 7 9.62 0.84 -7.56
CA THR A 7 8.91 1.40 -8.71
C THR A 7 8.88 0.40 -9.86
N GLN A 8 10.00 -0.28 -10.14
CA GLN A 8 10.06 -1.28 -11.19
C GLN A 8 9.27 -2.53 -10.85
N LYS A 9 9.40 -3.00 -9.61
CA LYS A 9 8.71 -4.22 -9.18
C LYS A 9 7.20 -4.04 -9.17
N LEU A 10 6.74 -2.84 -8.89
CA LEU A 10 5.31 -2.56 -8.74
C LEU A 10 4.71 -1.86 -9.96
N LYS A 11 5.43 -1.78 -11.05
CA LYS A 11 4.94 -1.04 -12.22
C LYS A 11 3.68 -1.66 -12.84
N HIS A 12 3.42 -2.94 -12.57
CA HIS A 12 2.22 -3.60 -13.07
C HIS A 12 0.97 -3.27 -12.26
N TYR A 13 1.16 -2.71 -11.09
CA TYR A 13 0.05 -2.30 -10.25
C TYR A 13 -0.40 -0.89 -10.62
N PRO A 14 -1.69 -0.58 -10.51
CA PRO A 14 -2.17 0.77 -10.77
C PRO A 14 -1.64 1.76 -9.73
N ASP A 15 -1.75 3.05 -10.04
CA ASP A 15 -1.29 4.09 -9.13
C ASP A 15 -2.09 4.13 -7.83
N VAL A 16 -3.35 3.70 -7.88
CA VAL A 16 -4.20 3.60 -6.71
C VAL A 16 -4.55 2.14 -6.49
N LEU A 17 -4.17 1.62 -5.33
CA LEU A 17 -4.27 0.20 -5.01
C LEU A 17 -5.52 -0.09 -4.19
N THR A 18 -6.08 -1.29 -4.41
CA THR A 18 -7.10 -1.83 -3.52
C THR A 18 -6.42 -2.39 -2.28
N SER A 19 -7.23 -2.69 -1.24
CA SER A 19 -6.69 -3.34 -0.04
C SER A 19 -6.06 -4.68 -0.37
N ASP A 20 -6.69 -5.45 -1.27
CA ASP A 20 -6.14 -6.76 -1.68
C ASP A 20 -4.76 -6.60 -2.31
N GLN A 21 -4.62 -5.62 -3.21
CA GLN A 21 -3.35 -5.38 -3.89
C GLN A 21 -2.28 -4.93 -2.91
N ALA A 22 -2.62 -4.01 -2.01
CA ALA A 22 -1.66 -3.53 -1.02
C ALA A 22 -1.22 -4.65 -0.08
N ALA A 23 -2.16 -5.48 0.37
CA ALA A 23 -1.82 -6.61 1.23
C ALA A 23 -0.90 -7.60 0.52
N GLU A 24 -1.16 -7.84 -0.76
CA GLU A 24 -0.31 -8.71 -1.57
C GLU A 24 1.11 -8.15 -1.69
N ILE A 25 1.23 -6.87 -1.98
CA ILE A 25 2.52 -6.20 -2.10
C ILE A 25 3.30 -6.31 -0.80
N LEU A 26 2.64 -6.07 0.33
CA LEU A 26 3.26 -6.09 1.64
C LEU A 26 3.41 -7.51 2.20
N ASN A 27 2.80 -8.48 1.54
CA ASN A 27 2.82 -9.88 1.96
C ASN A 27 2.27 -10.04 3.38
N VAL A 28 1.14 -9.41 3.65
CA VAL A 28 0.45 -9.50 4.93
C VAL A 28 -1.02 -9.83 4.70
N SER A 29 -1.71 -10.23 5.76
CA SER A 29 -3.15 -10.44 5.66
C SER A 29 -3.87 -9.10 5.56
N LYS A 30 -5.10 -9.11 5.04
CA LYS A 30 -5.89 -7.88 4.99
C LYS A 30 -6.16 -7.34 6.39
N GLN A 31 -6.31 -8.22 7.36
CA GLN A 31 -6.52 -7.81 8.74
C GLN A 31 -5.33 -7.01 9.26
N THR A 32 -4.13 -7.49 9.00
CA THR A 32 -2.91 -6.77 9.37
C THR A 32 -2.83 -5.44 8.65
N LEU A 33 -3.21 -5.41 7.37
CA LEU A 33 -3.23 -4.18 6.59
C LEU A 33 -4.18 -3.15 7.22
N TYR A 34 -5.39 -3.58 7.59
CA TYR A 34 -6.37 -2.67 8.19
C TYR A 34 -5.88 -2.13 9.53
N MET A 35 -5.18 -2.95 10.29
CA MET A 35 -4.59 -2.49 11.55
C MET A 35 -3.54 -1.40 11.31
N ALA A 36 -2.70 -1.59 10.31
CA ALA A 36 -1.69 -0.61 9.95
C ALA A 36 -2.34 0.72 9.53
N ILE A 37 -3.42 0.64 8.77
CA ILE A 37 -4.15 1.84 8.35
C ILE A 37 -4.77 2.53 9.58
N ARG A 38 -5.39 1.76 10.46
CA ARG A 38 -6.02 2.31 11.66
C ARG A 38 -4.99 2.97 12.59
N ASN A 39 -3.81 2.38 12.69
CA ASN A 39 -2.74 2.91 13.53
C ASN A 39 -1.95 4.03 12.84
N LYS A 40 -2.35 4.40 11.64
CA LYS A 40 -1.71 5.45 10.83
C LYS A 40 -0.27 5.13 10.45
N GLU A 41 0.05 3.85 10.41
CA GLU A 41 1.34 3.38 9.92
C GLU A 41 1.36 3.34 8.39
N LEU A 42 0.18 3.21 7.78
CA LEU A 42 0.03 3.19 6.34
C LEU A 42 -1.04 4.20 5.95
N HIS A 43 -0.68 5.11 5.06
CA HIS A 43 -1.61 6.13 4.57
C HIS A 43 -2.62 5.51 3.60
N ALA A 44 -3.90 5.74 3.86
CA ALA A 44 -4.97 5.25 2.99
C ALA A 44 -6.13 6.24 3.00
N VAL A 45 -6.88 6.24 1.91
CA VAL A 45 -8.09 7.05 1.78
C VAL A 45 -9.28 6.10 1.77
N LYS A 46 -10.27 6.38 2.62
CA LYS A 46 -11.48 5.57 2.67
C LYS A 46 -12.54 6.20 1.77
N ILE A 47 -12.98 5.44 0.78
CA ILE A 47 -14.02 5.88 -0.15
C ILE A 47 -15.18 4.90 -0.03
N GLY A 48 -16.29 5.37 0.54
CA GLY A 48 -17.38 4.46 0.86
C GLY A 48 -16.96 3.48 1.92
N ARG A 49 -16.99 2.20 1.59
CA ARG A 49 -16.62 1.13 2.53
C ARG A 49 -15.23 0.57 2.24
N GLU A 50 -14.55 1.10 1.23
CA GLU A 50 -13.29 0.54 0.79
C GLU A 50 -12.15 1.52 0.99
N TYR A 51 -10.98 0.98 1.31
CA TYR A 51 -9.76 1.76 1.37
C TYR A 51 -9.08 1.78 0.02
N ARG A 52 -8.45 2.90 -0.28
CA ARG A 52 -7.58 3.04 -1.45
C ARG A 52 -6.23 3.52 -0.99
N ILE A 53 -5.20 2.87 -1.46
CA ILE A 53 -3.82 3.18 -1.06
C ILE A 53 -3.07 3.71 -2.28
N VAL A 54 -2.50 4.91 -2.17
CA VAL A 54 -1.71 5.48 -3.25
C VAL A 54 -0.38 4.75 -3.30
N LYS A 55 -0.07 4.16 -4.46
CA LYS A 55 1.13 3.33 -4.62
C LYS A 55 2.40 4.07 -4.23
N SER A 56 2.55 5.34 -4.63
CA SER A 56 3.73 6.12 -4.31
C SER A 56 3.91 6.29 -2.80
N LYS A 57 2.82 6.42 -2.06
CA LYS A 57 2.89 6.56 -0.60
C LYS A 57 3.32 5.26 0.05
N LEU A 58 2.85 4.13 -0.49
CA LEU A 58 3.26 2.83 0.01
C LEU A 58 4.75 2.62 -0.23
N ILE A 59 5.25 3.00 -1.40
CA ILE A 59 6.67 2.89 -1.72
C ILE A 59 7.50 3.76 -0.78
N GLU A 60 7.07 5.00 -0.52
CA GLU A 60 7.77 5.88 0.41
C GLU A 60 7.89 5.23 1.79
N MET A 61 6.83 4.60 2.25
CA MET A 61 6.85 3.91 3.54
C MET A 61 7.88 2.79 3.55
N LEU A 62 7.96 2.03 2.46
CA LEU A 62 8.86 0.89 2.37
C LEU A 62 10.33 1.27 2.34
N VAL A 63 10.65 2.47 1.87
CA VAL A 63 12.05 2.92 1.74
C VAL A 63 12.47 3.92 2.83
N SER A 64 11.54 4.32 3.67
CA SER A 64 11.84 5.29 4.73
C SER A 64 12.55 4.67 5.93
#